data_4d9e8bbf353f63d50709a97003bcd670
#
_entry.id   4d9e8bbf353f63d50709a97003bcd670
#
_cell.length_a   1.000
_cell.length_b   1.000
_cell.length_c   1.000
_cell.angle_alpha   90.00
_cell.angle_beta   90.00
_cell.angle_gamma   90.00
#
_symmetry.space_group_name_H-M   'P 1'
#
loop_
_entity.id
_entity.type
_entity.pdbx_description
1 polymer ?
#
loop_
_entity_poly.entity_id
_entity_poly.type
_entity_poly.pdbx_seq_one_letter_code
_entity_poly.pdbx_strand_id
1 'polypeptide(L)'
;MRALAADFDAAVIAGVDALVLPKTDSAEWILEVANAVSELERERNLALGRIRFLAQIETPGALQRLAAIASAHPRMVAMALGPEDFSASVGGAPEFDLLLTPNLSVLFAARAAGLLPLGLIGSIGEFSDTHKLREAAAHARRLGFAGALAIHPTQVAIFNEAFSPSEQELEWARCVVAAENDAATRGLSAFSLNGKMIDPPVVRRAHEILALANNN
;
A
#
# COMPACT_ATOMS: atom_id res chain seq x y z
N MET A 1 13.08 23.17 6.27
CA MET A 1 14.35 22.41 6.31
C MET A 1 14.85 22.08 7.72
N ARG A 2 14.99 23.01 8.69
CA ARG A 2 15.50 22.66 10.04
C ARG A 2 14.64 21.66 10.82
N ALA A 3 13.31 21.77 10.77
CA ALA A 3 12.42 20.81 11.45
C ALA A 3 12.54 19.40 10.83
N LEU A 4 12.52 19.30 9.50
CA LEU A 4 12.66 18.04 8.79
C LEU A 4 13.99 17.32 9.09
N ALA A 5 15.10 18.07 9.22
CA ALA A 5 16.38 17.48 9.60
C ALA A 5 16.37 16.90 11.02
N ALA A 6 15.71 17.57 11.97
CA ALA A 6 15.54 17.06 13.33
C ALA A 6 14.64 15.82 13.38
N ASP A 7 13.59 15.77 12.55
CA ASP A 7 12.71 14.62 12.45
C ASP A 7 13.46 13.39 11.89
N PHE A 8 14.28 13.55 10.86
CA PHE A 8 15.12 12.47 10.35
C PHE A 8 16.18 12.05 11.35
N ASP A 9 16.79 13.01 12.06
CA ASP A 9 17.74 12.70 13.12
C ASP A 9 17.12 11.85 14.22
N ALA A 10 15.87 12.09 14.58
CA ALA A 10 15.14 11.29 15.56
C ALA A 10 14.67 9.92 15.02
N ALA A 11 14.31 9.83 13.73
CA ALA A 11 13.62 8.66 13.17
C ALA A 11 14.56 7.65 12.50
N VAL A 12 15.74 8.06 12.02
CA VAL A 12 16.69 7.15 11.35
C VAL A 12 17.52 6.39 12.40
N ILE A 13 16.92 5.45 13.10
CA ILE A 13 17.54 4.67 14.17
C ILE A 13 17.42 3.17 13.93
N ALA A 14 18.20 2.37 14.68
CA ALA A 14 18.08 0.91 14.68
C ALA A 14 16.67 0.51 15.13
N GLY A 15 16.03 -0.42 14.39
CA GLY A 15 14.66 -0.88 14.67
C GLY A 15 13.57 -0.17 13.86
N VAL A 16 13.89 0.91 13.15
CA VAL A 16 12.97 1.53 12.17
C VAL A 16 13.22 0.92 10.80
N ASP A 17 12.19 0.36 10.18
CA ASP A 17 12.29 -0.28 8.87
C ASP A 17 11.80 0.64 7.73
N ALA A 18 10.88 1.55 8.01
CA ALA A 18 10.36 2.48 7.01
C ALA A 18 9.96 3.84 7.63
N LEU A 19 10.02 4.88 6.81
CA LEU A 19 9.52 6.22 7.11
C LEU A 19 8.31 6.53 6.24
N VAL A 20 7.26 7.06 6.85
CA VAL A 20 6.17 7.71 6.13
C VAL A 20 6.61 9.13 5.79
N LEU A 21 6.61 9.46 4.52
CA LEU A 21 7.01 10.76 4.01
C LEU A 21 5.76 11.58 3.67
N PRO A 22 5.29 12.47 4.56
CA PRO A 22 4.13 13.30 4.29
C PRO A 22 4.44 14.33 3.21
N LYS A 23 3.40 14.86 2.58
CA LYS A 23 3.51 15.94 1.58
C LYS A 23 4.55 15.67 0.50
N THR A 24 4.58 14.42 0.04
CA THR A 24 5.48 14.01 -1.05
C THR A 24 4.96 14.58 -2.36
N ASP A 25 5.62 15.62 -2.86
CA ASP A 25 5.17 16.37 -4.04
C ASP A 25 5.96 16.05 -5.31
N SER A 26 7.17 15.50 -5.22
CA SER A 26 8.00 15.23 -6.40
C SER A 26 9.02 14.11 -6.21
N ALA A 27 9.57 13.62 -7.31
CA ALA A 27 10.66 12.64 -7.31
C ALA A 27 11.96 13.24 -6.74
N GLU A 28 12.24 14.51 -7.06
CA GLU A 28 13.42 15.22 -6.60
C GLU A 28 13.47 15.31 -5.08
N TRP A 29 12.32 15.58 -4.45
CA TRP A 29 12.22 15.61 -2.99
C TRP A 29 12.54 14.25 -2.37
N ILE A 30 12.06 13.14 -2.97
CA ILE A 30 12.40 11.78 -2.51
C ILE A 30 13.91 11.51 -2.62
N LEU A 31 14.57 11.99 -3.68
CA LEU A 31 16.01 11.84 -3.85
C LEU A 31 16.79 12.62 -2.79
N GLU A 32 16.36 13.85 -2.45
CA GLU A 32 16.95 14.64 -1.36
C GLU A 32 16.81 13.92 -0.01
N VAL A 33 15.63 13.39 0.30
CA VAL A 33 15.38 12.59 1.51
C VAL A 33 16.25 11.32 1.52
N ALA A 34 16.37 10.62 0.38
CA ALA A 34 17.18 9.41 0.29
C ALA A 34 18.66 9.68 0.56
N ASN A 35 19.19 10.82 0.11
CA ASN A 35 20.56 11.25 0.39
C ASN A 35 20.74 11.54 1.89
N ALA A 36 19.85 12.33 2.50
CA ALA A 36 19.91 12.66 3.92
C ALA A 36 19.82 11.41 4.82
N VAL A 37 18.90 10.50 4.51
CA VAL A 37 18.76 9.22 5.23
C VAL A 37 19.99 8.35 5.06
N SER A 38 20.61 8.32 3.86
CA SER A 38 21.83 7.55 3.61
C SER A 38 23.04 8.08 4.40
N GLU A 39 23.14 9.40 4.60
CA GLU A 39 24.15 10.00 5.45
C GLU A 39 23.98 9.58 6.91
N LEU A 40 22.76 9.68 7.43
CA LEU A 40 22.44 9.24 8.80
C LEU A 40 22.64 7.73 9.01
N GLU A 41 22.31 6.90 8.03
CA GLU A 41 22.60 5.45 8.09
C GLU A 41 24.10 5.18 8.23
N ARG A 42 24.96 5.91 7.47
CA ARG A 42 26.43 5.79 7.58
C ARG A 42 26.94 6.25 8.95
N GLU A 43 26.52 7.42 9.40
CA GLU A 43 26.91 7.99 10.69
C GLU A 43 26.56 7.06 11.86
N ARG A 44 25.44 6.33 11.72
CA ARG A 44 24.91 5.43 12.77
C ARG A 44 25.29 3.97 12.60
N ASN A 45 26.16 3.66 11.64
CA ASN A 45 26.57 2.29 11.31
C ASN A 45 25.40 1.37 10.99
N LEU A 46 24.35 1.88 10.36
CA LEU A 46 23.23 1.11 9.81
C LEU A 46 23.56 0.66 8.39
N ALA A 47 22.96 -0.44 7.96
CA ALA A 47 23.10 -0.90 6.59
C ALA A 47 22.48 0.14 5.62
N LEU A 48 23.21 0.53 4.59
CA LEU A 48 22.74 1.48 3.59
C LEU A 48 21.51 0.93 2.86
N GLY A 49 20.48 1.76 2.74
CA GLY A 49 19.23 1.39 2.09
C GLY A 49 18.30 0.55 2.96
N ARG A 50 18.63 0.35 4.23
CA ARG A 50 17.79 -0.38 5.18
C ARG A 50 16.44 0.30 5.35
N ILE A 51 16.41 1.59 5.58
CA ILE A 51 15.19 2.35 5.82
C ILE A 51 14.46 2.59 4.51
N ARG A 52 13.23 2.10 4.41
CA ARG A 52 12.35 2.23 3.26
C ARG A 52 11.45 3.45 3.36
N PHE A 53 10.78 3.80 2.26
CA PHE A 53 9.92 4.98 2.19
C PHE A 53 8.50 4.61 1.77
N LEU A 54 7.54 5.21 2.47
CA LEU A 54 6.15 5.26 2.10
C LEU A 54 5.81 6.71 1.75
N ALA A 55 5.47 6.99 0.49
CA ALA A 55 5.07 8.33 0.07
C ALA A 55 3.61 8.60 0.38
N GLN A 56 3.32 9.72 1.04
CA GLN A 56 1.96 10.18 1.27
C GLN A 56 1.63 11.35 0.34
N ILE A 57 0.62 11.14 -0.50
CA ILE A 57 0.18 12.09 -1.54
C ILE A 57 -0.93 12.93 -0.96
N GLU A 58 -0.75 14.24 -0.93
CA GLU A 58 -1.63 15.15 -0.21
C GLU A 58 -2.04 16.39 -1.02
N THR A 59 -1.57 16.48 -2.27
CA THR A 59 -1.88 17.62 -3.14
C THR A 59 -2.28 17.18 -4.55
N PRO A 60 -3.11 17.97 -5.27
CA PRO A 60 -3.39 17.73 -6.68
C PRO A 60 -2.14 17.78 -7.56
N GLY A 61 -1.13 18.57 -7.17
CA GLY A 61 0.14 18.64 -7.87
C GLY A 61 0.92 17.33 -7.79
N ALA A 62 0.98 16.70 -6.61
CA ALA A 62 1.57 15.37 -6.43
C ALA A 62 0.81 14.30 -7.22
N LEU A 63 -0.54 14.39 -7.26
CA LEU A 63 -1.38 13.47 -8.02
C LEU A 63 -1.04 13.47 -9.53
N GLN A 64 -0.62 14.61 -10.08
CA GLN A 64 -0.19 14.72 -11.47
C GLN A 64 1.20 14.08 -11.72
N ARG A 65 1.98 13.79 -10.69
CA ARG A 65 3.36 13.29 -10.75
C ARG A 65 3.53 11.88 -10.17
N LEU A 66 2.44 11.15 -9.94
CA LEU A 66 2.46 9.84 -9.27
C LEU A 66 3.46 8.85 -9.86
N ALA A 67 3.54 8.75 -11.19
CA ALA A 67 4.46 7.82 -11.85
C ALA A 67 5.93 8.15 -11.54
N ALA A 68 6.30 9.44 -11.57
CA ALA A 68 7.64 9.89 -11.23
C ALA A 68 7.95 9.66 -9.75
N ILE A 69 7.00 9.96 -8.87
CA ILE A 69 7.11 9.73 -7.41
C ILE A 69 7.28 8.24 -7.12
N ALA A 70 6.44 7.38 -7.71
CA ALA A 70 6.48 5.94 -7.48
C ALA A 70 7.80 5.29 -7.87
N SER A 71 8.44 5.77 -8.92
CA SER A 71 9.70 5.24 -9.45
C SER A 71 10.95 6.03 -9.03
N ALA A 72 10.82 7.01 -8.12
CA ALA A 72 11.88 7.95 -7.79
C ALA A 72 13.14 7.30 -7.20
N HIS A 73 13.00 6.27 -6.37
CA HIS A 73 14.14 5.67 -5.66
C HIS A 73 13.85 4.22 -5.24
N PRO A 74 14.87 3.32 -5.21
CA PRO A 74 14.71 1.92 -4.78
C PRO A 74 14.25 1.72 -3.32
N ARG A 75 14.31 2.76 -2.48
CA ARG A 75 13.77 2.75 -1.10
C ARG A 75 12.25 2.80 -1.06
N MET A 76 11.58 3.20 -2.15
CA MET A 76 10.13 3.25 -2.20
C MET A 76 9.54 1.85 -2.07
N VAL A 77 8.60 1.67 -1.12
CA VAL A 77 7.91 0.39 -0.91
C VAL A 77 6.40 0.53 -0.91
N ALA A 78 5.87 1.72 -0.62
CA ALA A 78 4.43 1.95 -0.55
C ALA A 78 4.06 3.39 -0.92
N MET A 79 2.79 3.57 -1.29
CA MET A 79 2.17 4.87 -1.49
C MET A 79 0.79 4.90 -0.85
N ALA A 80 0.41 6.05 -0.31
CA ALA A 80 -0.91 6.31 0.25
C ALA A 80 -1.41 7.71 -0.16
N LEU A 81 -2.73 7.90 -0.20
CA LEU A 81 -3.32 9.23 -0.19
C LEU A 81 -3.46 9.71 1.27
N GLY A 82 -3.13 10.96 1.56
CA GLY A 82 -3.47 11.62 2.81
C GLY A 82 -4.84 12.30 2.68
N PRO A 83 -5.94 11.68 3.15
CA PRO A 83 -7.29 12.10 2.78
C PRO A 83 -7.65 13.50 3.28
N GLU A 84 -7.22 13.86 4.48
CA GLU A 84 -7.56 15.14 5.12
C GLU A 84 -6.84 16.31 4.42
N ASP A 85 -5.51 16.24 4.31
CA ASP A 85 -4.72 17.27 3.66
C ASP A 85 -5.04 17.39 2.18
N PHE A 86 -5.27 16.26 1.48
CA PHE A 86 -5.70 16.28 0.08
C PHE A 86 -7.04 16.99 -0.09
N SER A 87 -8.04 16.65 0.73
CA SER A 87 -9.37 17.27 0.67
C SER A 87 -9.29 18.77 0.96
N ALA A 88 -8.53 19.17 1.98
CA ALA A 88 -8.29 20.57 2.28
C ALA A 88 -7.61 21.31 1.11
N SER A 89 -6.64 20.66 0.43
CA SER A 89 -5.90 21.27 -0.68
C SER A 89 -6.76 21.53 -1.92
N VAL A 90 -7.84 20.78 -2.10
CA VAL A 90 -8.82 20.99 -3.19
C VAL A 90 -10.06 21.77 -2.76
N GLY A 91 -10.15 22.14 -1.46
CA GLY A 91 -11.30 22.87 -0.90
C GLY A 91 -12.55 22.01 -0.71
N GLY A 92 -12.40 20.70 -0.57
CA GLY A 92 -13.49 19.73 -0.39
C GLY A 92 -13.48 19.08 0.99
N ALA A 93 -14.51 18.25 1.26
CA ALA A 93 -14.60 17.41 2.43
C ALA A 93 -14.00 16.01 2.15
N PRO A 94 -13.43 15.32 3.15
CA PRO A 94 -12.82 13.99 2.97
C PRO A 94 -13.87 12.88 2.85
N GLU A 95 -14.77 13.04 1.88
CA GLU A 95 -15.88 12.12 1.61
C GLU A 95 -15.56 11.17 0.45
N PHE A 96 -16.34 10.09 0.35
CA PHE A 96 -16.15 9.02 -0.61
C PHE A 96 -16.04 9.53 -2.06
N ASP A 97 -16.95 10.41 -2.48
CA ASP A 97 -17.03 10.88 -3.88
C ASP A 97 -15.78 11.67 -4.29
N LEU A 98 -15.24 12.49 -3.39
CA LEU A 98 -14.01 13.22 -3.63
C LEU A 98 -12.79 12.30 -3.63
N LEU A 99 -12.74 11.35 -2.70
CA LEU A 99 -11.53 10.56 -2.43
C LEU A 99 -11.38 9.32 -3.31
N LEU A 100 -12.43 8.83 -3.95
CA LEU A 100 -12.38 7.61 -4.76
C LEU A 100 -11.36 7.72 -5.90
N THR A 101 -11.48 8.73 -6.74
CA THR A 101 -10.61 8.89 -7.91
C THR A 101 -9.14 9.08 -7.54
N PRO A 102 -8.75 9.99 -6.62
CA PRO A 102 -7.35 10.14 -6.25
C PRO A 102 -6.77 8.90 -5.57
N ASN A 103 -7.54 8.19 -4.73
CA ASN A 103 -7.10 6.92 -4.16
C ASN A 103 -6.83 5.85 -5.23
N LEU A 104 -7.72 5.69 -6.21
CA LEU A 104 -7.51 4.76 -7.32
C LEU A 104 -6.29 5.16 -8.17
N SER A 105 -6.06 6.46 -8.38
CA SER A 105 -4.88 6.94 -9.09
C SER A 105 -3.58 6.56 -8.37
N VAL A 106 -3.53 6.73 -7.05
CA VAL A 106 -2.39 6.30 -6.21
C VAL A 106 -2.22 4.78 -6.26
N LEU A 107 -3.32 4.01 -6.16
CA LEU A 107 -3.29 2.56 -6.27
C LEU A 107 -2.69 2.10 -7.59
N PHE A 108 -3.13 2.65 -8.72
CA PHE A 108 -2.64 2.25 -10.04
C PHE A 108 -1.16 2.62 -10.22
N ALA A 109 -0.73 3.80 -9.77
CA ALA A 109 0.67 4.21 -9.84
C ALA A 109 1.57 3.31 -8.96
N ALA A 110 1.14 3.01 -7.73
CA ALA A 110 1.85 2.11 -6.83
C ALA A 110 2.01 0.71 -7.46
N ARG A 111 0.92 0.12 -7.96
CA ARG A 111 0.95 -1.20 -8.61
C ARG A 111 1.82 -1.23 -9.86
N ALA A 112 1.78 -0.19 -10.68
CA ALA A 112 2.62 -0.08 -11.88
C ALA A 112 4.12 -0.07 -11.54
N ALA A 113 4.49 0.49 -10.39
CA ALA A 113 5.87 0.54 -9.90
C ALA A 113 6.25 -0.65 -8.98
N GLY A 114 5.37 -1.62 -8.76
CA GLY A 114 5.61 -2.76 -7.86
C GLY A 114 5.56 -2.39 -6.37
N LEU A 115 4.95 -1.25 -6.02
CA LEU A 115 4.80 -0.78 -4.64
C LEU A 115 3.47 -1.25 -4.04
N LEU A 116 3.40 -1.23 -2.69
CA LEU A 116 2.17 -1.50 -1.95
C LEU A 116 1.27 -0.26 -1.96
N PRO A 117 0.04 -0.32 -2.51
CA PRO A 117 -0.95 0.72 -2.32
C PRO A 117 -1.57 0.59 -0.94
N LEU A 118 -1.49 1.65 -0.13
CA LEU A 118 -2.14 1.72 1.17
C LEU A 118 -3.22 2.79 1.15
N GLY A 119 -4.36 2.52 1.81
CA GLY A 119 -5.42 3.53 1.91
C GLY A 119 -6.80 3.00 2.23
N LEU A 120 -7.67 3.94 2.54
CA LEU A 120 -9.11 3.81 2.67
C LEU A 120 -9.80 4.88 1.83
N ILE A 121 -11.02 4.62 1.40
CA ILE A 121 -11.83 5.64 0.73
C ILE A 121 -12.70 6.32 1.79
N GLY A 122 -12.23 7.43 2.31
CA GLY A 122 -12.88 8.20 3.37
C GLY A 122 -11.90 8.75 4.40
N SER A 123 -12.42 9.51 5.35
CA SER A 123 -11.66 10.00 6.49
C SER A 123 -11.24 8.86 7.41
N ILE A 124 -9.99 8.88 7.88
CA ILE A 124 -9.49 7.97 8.92
C ILE A 124 -9.64 8.55 10.33
N GLY A 125 -10.09 9.80 10.44
CA GLY A 125 -10.24 10.52 11.72
C GLY A 125 -11.38 10.00 12.60
N GLU A 126 -12.37 9.33 12.01
CA GLU A 126 -13.55 8.83 12.73
C GLU A 126 -13.33 7.38 13.20
N PHE A 127 -12.50 7.21 14.24
CA PHE A 127 -12.10 5.87 14.74
C PHE A 127 -13.08 5.25 15.74
N SER A 128 -14.13 5.97 16.15
CA SER A 128 -15.13 5.49 17.10
C SER A 128 -16.17 4.56 16.46
N ASP A 129 -16.51 4.75 15.19
CA ASP A 129 -17.43 3.89 14.44
C ASP A 129 -16.67 2.71 13.81
N THR A 130 -16.52 1.65 14.62
CA THR A 130 -15.82 0.43 14.20
C THR A 130 -16.54 -0.33 13.09
N HIS A 131 -17.88 -0.20 12.97
CA HIS A 131 -18.64 -0.86 11.90
C HIS A 131 -18.34 -0.20 10.55
N LYS A 132 -18.47 1.11 10.46
CA LYS A 132 -18.14 1.90 9.27
C LYS A 132 -16.69 1.71 8.84
N LEU A 133 -15.77 1.62 9.81
CA LEU A 133 -14.36 1.37 9.53
C LEU A 133 -14.11 -0.02 8.92
N ARG A 134 -14.79 -1.07 9.42
CA ARG A 134 -14.72 -2.43 8.83
C ARG A 134 -15.22 -2.45 7.40
N GLU A 135 -16.34 -1.79 7.12
CA GLU A 135 -16.90 -1.69 5.77
C GLU A 135 -15.95 -0.97 4.82
N ALA A 136 -15.37 0.16 5.25
CA ALA A 136 -14.40 0.91 4.47
C ALA A 136 -13.13 0.09 4.18
N ALA A 137 -12.59 -0.61 5.16
CA ALA A 137 -11.42 -1.47 5.00
C ALA A 137 -11.70 -2.66 4.05
N ALA A 138 -12.84 -3.33 4.22
CA ALA A 138 -13.26 -4.39 3.31
C ALA A 138 -13.50 -3.88 1.88
N HIS A 139 -14.02 -2.65 1.73
CA HIS A 139 -14.15 -2.02 0.42
C HIS A 139 -12.80 -1.72 -0.21
N ALA A 140 -11.89 -1.10 0.54
CA ALA A 140 -10.53 -0.81 0.06
C ALA A 140 -9.79 -2.08 -0.39
N ARG A 141 -9.89 -3.18 0.39
CA ARG A 141 -9.32 -4.46 -0.01
C ARG A 141 -9.91 -4.98 -1.33
N ARG A 142 -11.22 -4.89 -1.54
CA ARG A 142 -11.85 -5.28 -2.82
C ARG A 142 -11.38 -4.46 -4.01
N LEU A 143 -11.01 -3.18 -3.79
CA LEU A 143 -10.42 -2.32 -4.81
C LEU A 143 -8.96 -2.68 -5.12
N GLY A 144 -8.26 -3.43 -4.25
CA GLY A 144 -6.90 -3.88 -4.46
C GLY A 144 -5.84 -3.19 -3.57
N PHE A 145 -6.27 -2.44 -2.55
CA PHE A 145 -5.34 -1.94 -1.54
C PHE A 145 -4.75 -3.09 -0.73
N ALA A 146 -3.49 -2.95 -0.32
CA ALA A 146 -2.75 -3.95 0.43
C ALA A 146 -2.85 -3.77 1.95
N GLY A 147 -3.32 -2.61 2.40
CA GLY A 147 -3.43 -2.24 3.81
C GLY A 147 -3.87 -0.80 3.96
N ALA A 148 -3.84 -0.30 5.19
CA ALA A 148 -4.11 1.10 5.51
C ALA A 148 -3.22 1.61 6.65
N LEU A 149 -3.01 2.92 6.72
CA LEU A 149 -2.36 3.56 7.86
C LEU A 149 -3.37 3.71 9.01
N ALA A 150 -2.95 3.35 10.22
CA ALA A 150 -3.74 3.50 11.44
C ALA A 150 -3.27 4.72 12.24
N ILE A 151 -4.20 5.54 12.70
CA ILE A 151 -3.93 6.68 13.58
C ILE A 151 -4.35 6.40 15.04
N HIS A 152 -5.02 5.28 15.29
CA HIS A 152 -5.45 4.87 16.61
C HIS A 152 -5.31 3.34 16.78
N PRO A 153 -4.91 2.84 17.98
CA PRO A 153 -4.70 1.41 18.20
C PRO A 153 -5.93 0.53 17.91
N THR A 154 -7.14 1.03 18.10
CA THR A 154 -8.38 0.28 17.81
C THR A 154 -8.55 -0.06 16.34
N GLN A 155 -7.93 0.71 15.44
CA GLN A 155 -7.99 0.47 13.99
C GLN A 155 -7.12 -0.72 13.57
N VAL A 156 -6.04 -1.00 14.30
CA VAL A 156 -5.04 -2.01 13.92
C VAL A 156 -5.66 -3.40 13.78
N ALA A 157 -6.45 -3.83 14.78
CA ALA A 157 -7.11 -5.14 14.74
C ALA A 157 -8.09 -5.25 13.57
N ILE A 158 -8.82 -4.16 13.29
CA ILE A 158 -9.78 -4.08 12.17
C ILE A 158 -9.07 -4.19 10.82
N PHE A 159 -7.96 -3.48 10.65
CA PHE A 159 -7.19 -3.52 9.40
C PHE A 159 -6.52 -4.88 9.21
N ASN A 160 -5.92 -5.45 10.25
CA ASN A 160 -5.34 -6.78 10.17
C ASN A 160 -6.38 -7.83 9.76
N GLU A 161 -7.58 -7.80 10.34
CA GLU A 161 -8.69 -8.67 9.95
C GLU A 161 -9.12 -8.42 8.49
N ALA A 162 -9.37 -7.16 8.12
CA ALA A 162 -9.93 -6.82 6.82
C ALA A 162 -8.97 -7.08 5.65
N PHE A 163 -7.67 -6.88 5.83
CA PHE A 163 -6.66 -7.06 4.78
C PHE A 163 -6.04 -8.46 4.75
N SER A 164 -6.32 -9.31 5.75
CA SER A 164 -5.92 -10.72 5.71
C SER A 164 -6.84 -11.55 4.81
N PRO A 165 -6.32 -12.59 4.14
CA PRO A 165 -7.15 -13.53 3.39
C PRO A 165 -8.13 -14.27 4.31
N SER A 166 -9.37 -14.40 3.89
CA SER A 166 -10.35 -15.25 4.57
C SER A 166 -10.05 -16.73 4.31
N GLU A 167 -10.54 -17.63 5.21
CA GLU A 167 -10.37 -19.07 5.02
C GLU A 167 -10.98 -19.56 3.69
N GLN A 168 -12.10 -18.97 3.27
CA GLN A 168 -12.70 -19.29 1.98
C GLN A 168 -11.81 -18.90 0.79
N GLU A 169 -11.14 -17.76 0.87
CA GLU A 169 -10.19 -17.34 -0.17
C GLU A 169 -8.94 -18.23 -0.18
N LEU A 170 -8.47 -18.64 0.97
CA LEU A 170 -7.32 -19.56 1.10
C LEU A 170 -7.68 -20.94 0.53
N GLU A 171 -8.85 -21.47 0.85
CA GLU A 171 -9.33 -22.74 0.30
C GLU A 171 -9.49 -22.67 -1.23
N TRP A 172 -10.13 -21.61 -1.73
CA TRP A 172 -10.24 -21.37 -3.16
C TRP A 172 -8.86 -21.29 -3.83
N ALA A 173 -7.92 -20.56 -3.25
CA ALA A 173 -6.57 -20.41 -3.81
C ALA A 173 -5.81 -21.74 -3.84
N ARG A 174 -5.91 -22.55 -2.77
CA ARG A 174 -5.33 -23.92 -2.75
C ARG A 174 -5.93 -24.80 -3.86
N CYS A 175 -7.24 -24.77 -4.05
CA CYS A 175 -7.91 -25.53 -5.11
C CYS A 175 -7.45 -25.08 -6.53
N VAL A 176 -7.29 -23.77 -6.76
CA VAL A 176 -6.83 -23.23 -8.04
C VAL A 176 -5.39 -23.70 -8.33
N VAL A 177 -4.47 -23.57 -7.36
CA VAL A 177 -3.07 -23.97 -7.52
C VAL A 177 -2.92 -25.49 -7.70
N ALA A 178 -3.72 -26.28 -6.99
CA ALA A 178 -3.73 -27.73 -7.20
C ALA A 178 -4.19 -28.11 -8.62
N ALA A 179 -5.26 -27.46 -9.12
CA ALA A 179 -5.76 -27.68 -10.47
C ALA A 179 -4.81 -27.16 -11.55
N GLU A 180 -4.05 -26.09 -11.30
CA GLU A 180 -2.99 -25.58 -12.17
C GLU A 180 -1.91 -26.65 -12.38
N ASN A 181 -1.42 -27.26 -11.30
CA ASN A 181 -0.39 -28.30 -11.36
C ASN A 181 -0.87 -29.50 -12.21
N ASP A 182 -2.14 -29.91 -12.06
CA ASP A 182 -2.74 -30.98 -12.85
C ASP A 182 -2.93 -30.58 -14.34
N ALA A 183 -3.31 -29.34 -14.62
CA ALA A 183 -3.42 -28.82 -15.98
C ALA A 183 -2.05 -28.71 -16.66
N ALA A 184 -1.00 -28.28 -15.93
CA ALA A 184 0.36 -28.19 -16.43
C ALA A 184 0.91 -29.55 -16.90
N THR A 185 0.61 -30.65 -16.21
CA THR A 185 0.99 -31.99 -16.65
C THR A 185 0.34 -32.40 -17.98
N ARG A 186 -0.77 -31.75 -18.33
CA ARG A 186 -1.52 -31.97 -19.59
C ARG A 186 -1.22 -30.91 -20.65
N GLY A 187 -0.27 -29.99 -20.39
CA GLY A 187 0.12 -28.91 -21.31
C GLY A 187 -0.96 -27.84 -21.52
N LEU A 188 -1.89 -27.67 -20.58
CA LEU A 188 -2.98 -26.71 -20.67
C LEU A 188 -2.60 -25.41 -19.91
N SER A 189 -2.76 -24.26 -20.57
CA SER A 189 -2.56 -22.92 -19.98
C SER A 189 -3.84 -22.30 -19.40
N ALA A 190 -5.01 -22.87 -19.75
CA ALA A 190 -6.31 -22.52 -19.19
C ALA A 190 -7.13 -23.78 -18.98
N PHE A 191 -7.91 -23.84 -17.90
CA PHE A 191 -8.68 -25.00 -17.51
C PHE A 191 -9.99 -24.61 -16.85
N SER A 192 -10.87 -25.58 -16.57
CA SER A 192 -12.12 -25.34 -15.85
C SER A 192 -12.02 -25.87 -14.43
N LEU A 193 -12.44 -25.06 -13.45
CA LEU A 193 -12.59 -25.46 -12.06
C LEU A 193 -13.99 -25.03 -11.57
N ASN A 194 -14.80 -25.99 -11.11
CA ASN A 194 -16.18 -25.75 -10.64
C ASN A 194 -17.04 -24.95 -11.64
N GLY A 195 -16.92 -25.24 -12.95
CA GLY A 195 -17.67 -24.57 -14.00
C GLY A 195 -17.21 -23.17 -14.37
N LYS A 196 -16.09 -22.70 -13.81
CA LYS A 196 -15.46 -21.41 -14.13
C LYS A 196 -14.15 -21.63 -14.87
N MET A 197 -13.89 -20.81 -15.88
CA MET A 197 -12.61 -20.78 -16.56
C MET A 197 -11.53 -20.17 -15.65
N ILE A 198 -10.42 -20.88 -15.53
CA ILE A 198 -9.21 -20.44 -14.81
C ILE A 198 -8.13 -20.19 -15.84
N ASP A 199 -7.63 -18.98 -15.88
CA ASP A 199 -6.59 -18.50 -16.77
C ASP A 199 -5.39 -17.93 -15.95
N PRO A 200 -4.27 -17.57 -16.59
CA PRO A 200 -3.09 -17.09 -15.85
C PRO A 200 -3.33 -15.92 -14.87
N PRO A 201 -4.18 -14.92 -15.14
CA PRO A 201 -4.54 -13.89 -14.15
C PRO A 201 -5.18 -14.44 -12.88
N VAL A 202 -6.09 -15.42 -13.01
CA VAL A 202 -6.75 -16.05 -11.86
C VAL A 202 -5.76 -16.87 -11.03
N VAL A 203 -4.86 -17.58 -11.70
CA VAL A 203 -3.78 -18.35 -11.05
C VAL A 203 -2.84 -17.42 -10.26
N ARG A 204 -2.39 -16.32 -10.87
CA ARG A 204 -1.56 -15.34 -10.16
C ARG A 204 -2.24 -14.82 -8.90
N ARG A 205 -3.52 -14.46 -8.99
CA ARG A 205 -4.28 -14.03 -7.81
C ARG A 205 -4.31 -15.11 -6.71
N ALA A 206 -4.44 -16.37 -7.07
CA ALA A 206 -4.43 -17.47 -6.11
C ALA A 206 -3.06 -17.58 -5.41
N HIS A 207 -1.96 -17.49 -6.14
CA HIS A 207 -0.62 -17.47 -5.56
C HIS A 207 -0.40 -16.26 -4.63
N GLU A 208 -0.86 -15.07 -5.02
CA GLU A 208 -0.79 -13.85 -4.19
C GLU A 208 -1.55 -14.03 -2.86
N ILE A 209 -2.75 -14.62 -2.88
CA ILE A 209 -3.53 -14.90 -1.68
C ILE A 209 -2.78 -15.85 -0.74
N LEU A 210 -2.17 -16.92 -1.27
CA LEU A 210 -1.41 -17.87 -0.46
C LEU A 210 -0.11 -17.26 0.09
N ALA A 211 0.54 -16.40 -0.67
CA ALA A 211 1.74 -15.69 -0.22
C ALA A 211 1.43 -14.75 0.96
N LEU A 212 0.29 -14.06 0.94
CA LEU A 212 -0.14 -13.20 2.05
C LEU A 212 -0.37 -14.00 3.35
N ALA A 213 -0.87 -15.23 3.26
CA ALA A 213 -1.11 -16.06 4.44
C ALA A 213 0.18 -16.56 5.11
N ASN A 214 1.28 -16.70 4.36
CA ASN A 214 2.58 -17.17 4.87
C ASN A 214 3.40 -16.06 5.53
N ASN A 215 2.99 -14.80 5.37
CA ASN A 215 3.69 -13.63 5.91
C ASN A 215 3.02 -13.06 7.18
N ASN A 216 1.93 -13.64 7.63
CA ASN A 216 1.23 -13.34 8.89
C ASN A 216 1.48 -14.46 9.91
#